data_0f1d9286ae105ffa20ba40011b907179
#
_entry.id   0f1d9286ae105ffa20ba40011b907179
#
_cell.length_a   1.000
_cell.length_b   1.000
_cell.length_c   1.000
_cell.angle_alpha   90.00
_cell.angle_beta   90.00
_cell.angle_gamma   90.00
#
_symmetry.space_group_name_H-M   'P 1'
#
loop_
_entity.id
_entity.type
_entity.pdbx_description
1 polymer ?
#
loop_
_entity_poly.entity_id
_entity_poly.type
_entity_poly.pdbx_seq_one_letter_code
_entity_poly.pdbx_strand_id
1 'polypeptide(L)'
;MRWYILRALLKKEFARHLANRGGIALALLLIAAAGLLSVFAPQQASGNNTDMVGGVHHCYIEFDRATPLIKHLDANQPPELKSALRFEKIDPSVIGTLIQRQPGTGSIQVTTRFEQGEPVLDVHIWHPDGQPEAMAAYEAWFWKETRRALAAQVREKNPALPPDPDFDASNWQTLEAHAHLKAQAEKAGATVPELKVHRKGLAAPPLDFRSAIATGLVVFALYFSCVYLLPTLNCEERERGVLLAQALTPASPTELLLAKFVFYPAFGLGLAATLSAIYKPAVLSSLFFWLSLFAVGGGFLGIGMTIAAWAKTQRAAFLGGMCYLLSVSMVLLICATNGIPFLSNLAVEFHGPRILHAALSGTENNSHWLHLMAAIGLATAWLFAAGWVFRRRGWQ
;
A
#
# COMPACT_ATOMS: atom_id res chain seq x y z
N MET A 1 19.41 6.99 37.52
CA MET A 1 20.01 6.31 36.34
C MET A 1 21.41 6.82 36.16
N ARG A 2 22.38 5.95 36.13
CA ARG A 2 23.82 6.32 36.06
C ARG A 2 24.27 6.20 34.60
N TRP A 3 24.45 7.34 33.92
CA TRP A 3 24.75 7.41 32.49
C TRP A 3 26.02 6.63 32.08
N TYR A 4 27.05 6.63 32.92
CA TYR A 4 28.28 5.89 32.64
C TYR A 4 28.08 4.37 32.62
N ILE A 5 27.16 3.84 33.46
CA ILE A 5 26.81 2.41 33.45
C ILE A 5 26.03 2.05 32.17
N LEU A 6 25.04 2.87 31.81
CA LEU A 6 24.29 2.65 30.56
C LEU A 6 25.21 2.64 29.35
N ARG A 7 26.15 3.61 29.26
CA ARG A 7 27.14 3.65 28.19
C ARG A 7 28.03 2.40 28.15
N ALA A 8 28.47 1.90 29.31
CA ALA A 8 29.27 0.67 29.40
C ALA A 8 28.45 -0.55 28.92
N LEU A 9 27.19 -0.64 29.31
CA LEU A 9 26.28 -1.70 28.88
C LEU A 9 26.00 -1.63 27.38
N LEU A 10 25.74 -0.47 26.82
CA LEU A 10 25.57 -0.30 25.37
C LEU A 10 26.83 -0.70 24.60
N LYS A 11 28.03 -0.32 25.07
CA LYS A 11 29.31 -0.74 24.48
C LYS A 11 29.47 -2.26 24.53
N LYS A 12 29.06 -2.90 25.63
CA LYS A 12 29.05 -4.36 25.76
C LYS A 12 28.12 -5.02 24.74
N GLU A 13 26.87 -4.53 24.61
CA GLU A 13 25.91 -5.06 23.62
C GLU A 13 26.43 -4.90 22.19
N PHE A 14 27.04 -3.76 21.88
CA PHE A 14 27.66 -3.50 20.58
C PHE A 14 28.81 -4.48 20.29
N ALA A 15 29.76 -4.63 21.24
CA ALA A 15 30.89 -5.55 21.09
C ALA A 15 30.42 -7.00 20.91
N ARG A 16 29.39 -7.39 21.66
CA ARG A 16 28.79 -8.71 21.55
C ARG A 16 28.10 -8.93 20.20
N HIS A 17 27.40 -7.93 19.72
CA HIS A 17 26.77 -7.99 18.39
C HIS A 17 27.82 -8.16 17.30
N LEU A 18 28.94 -7.43 17.38
CA LEU A 18 30.08 -7.60 16.48
C LEU A 18 30.74 -9.00 16.57
N ALA A 19 30.67 -9.64 17.73
CA ALA A 19 31.16 -11.01 17.89
C ALA A 19 30.20 -12.07 17.30
N ASN A 20 28.91 -11.71 17.10
CA ASN A 20 27.92 -12.59 16.50
C ASN A 20 28.04 -12.60 14.97
N ARG A 21 28.92 -13.49 14.45
CA ARG A 21 29.18 -13.61 13.01
C ARG A 21 27.91 -13.90 12.19
N GLY A 22 26.98 -14.69 12.73
CA GLY A 22 25.71 -15.01 12.05
C GLY A 22 24.81 -13.79 11.90
N GLY A 23 24.69 -12.96 12.95
CA GLY A 23 23.92 -11.73 12.91
C GLY A 23 24.47 -10.70 11.90
N ILE A 24 25.80 -10.54 11.87
CA ILE A 24 26.48 -9.65 10.90
C ILE A 24 26.32 -10.19 9.48
N ALA A 25 26.54 -11.49 9.27
CA ALA A 25 26.38 -12.10 7.93
C ALA A 25 24.98 -11.89 7.37
N LEU A 26 23.94 -12.04 8.20
CA LEU A 26 22.56 -11.81 7.78
C LEU A 26 22.27 -10.33 7.51
N ALA A 27 22.78 -9.40 8.32
CA ALA A 27 22.65 -7.98 8.05
C ALA A 27 23.32 -7.58 6.71
N LEU A 28 24.53 -8.09 6.44
CA LEU A 28 25.22 -7.89 5.17
C LEU A 28 24.46 -8.50 3.99
N LEU A 29 23.88 -9.68 4.17
CA LEU A 29 23.07 -10.35 3.15
C LEU A 29 21.81 -9.51 2.83
N LEU A 30 21.14 -8.94 3.83
CA LEU A 30 20.00 -8.05 3.61
C LEU A 30 20.39 -6.79 2.83
N ILE A 31 21.52 -6.18 3.17
CA ILE A 31 22.04 -5.01 2.46
C ILE A 31 22.40 -5.38 1.01
N ALA A 32 23.04 -6.53 0.79
CA ALA A 32 23.36 -7.03 -0.54
C ALA A 32 22.08 -7.32 -1.35
N ALA A 33 21.07 -7.95 -0.74
CA ALA A 33 19.79 -8.19 -1.37
C ALA A 33 19.07 -6.89 -1.77
N ALA A 34 19.09 -5.87 -0.91
CA ALA A 34 18.53 -4.55 -1.23
C ALA A 34 19.32 -3.86 -2.37
N GLY A 35 20.66 -3.99 -2.38
CA GLY A 35 21.49 -3.48 -3.46
C GLY A 35 21.19 -4.18 -4.80
N LEU A 36 21.08 -5.50 -4.81
CA LEU A 36 20.71 -6.27 -5.99
C LEU A 36 19.31 -5.88 -6.47
N LEU A 37 18.35 -5.75 -5.57
CA LEU A 37 17.01 -5.28 -5.90
C LEU A 37 17.03 -3.89 -6.53
N SER A 38 17.86 -2.98 -6.00
CA SER A 38 17.97 -1.63 -6.55
C SER A 38 18.55 -1.60 -7.98
N VAL A 39 19.45 -2.54 -8.30
CA VAL A 39 20.15 -2.59 -9.60
C VAL A 39 19.36 -3.42 -10.63
N PHE A 40 18.84 -4.58 -10.23
CA PHE A 40 18.29 -5.58 -11.17
C PHE A 40 16.76 -5.61 -11.22
N ALA A 41 16.05 -5.10 -10.19
CA ALA A 41 14.61 -4.99 -10.33
C ALA A 41 14.30 -3.96 -11.43
N PRO A 42 13.48 -4.33 -12.42
CA PRO A 42 13.09 -3.37 -13.43
C PRO A 42 12.56 -2.14 -12.69
N GLN A 43 13.18 -1.02 -12.92
CA GLN A 43 12.57 0.25 -12.61
C GLN A 43 11.30 0.20 -13.45
N GLN A 44 10.17 -0.14 -12.83
CA GLN A 44 8.91 0.31 -13.39
C GLN A 44 9.16 1.80 -13.52
N ALA A 45 9.27 2.22 -14.74
CA ALA A 45 9.57 3.58 -15.05
C ALA A 45 8.55 4.42 -14.27
N SER A 46 9.00 4.97 -13.13
CA SER A 46 8.64 6.31 -12.72
C SER A 46 9.23 7.14 -13.85
N GLY A 47 8.76 6.81 -15.06
CA GLY A 47 9.14 7.52 -16.26
C GLY A 47 8.66 8.92 -16.03
N ASN A 48 9.56 9.86 -16.16
CA ASN A 48 9.29 11.09 -16.83
C ASN A 48 8.76 10.75 -18.23
N ASN A 49 7.74 9.90 -18.30
CA ASN A 49 6.95 9.70 -19.49
C ASN A 49 6.02 10.90 -19.54
N THR A 50 6.45 11.88 -20.32
CA THR A 50 5.65 12.97 -20.86
C THR A 50 4.33 12.49 -21.48
N ASP A 51 4.13 11.18 -21.59
CA ASP A 51 2.93 10.53 -22.14
C ASP A 51 1.88 10.12 -21.08
N MET A 52 2.12 10.42 -19.78
CA MET A 52 1.13 10.19 -18.73
C MET A 52 0.21 11.39 -18.56
N VAL A 53 -1.01 11.28 -19.00
CA VAL A 53 -2.05 12.24 -18.63
C VAL A 53 -2.72 11.76 -17.35
N GLY A 54 -2.55 12.50 -16.24
CA GLY A 54 -3.20 12.20 -14.96
C GLY A 54 -2.72 10.95 -14.22
N GLY A 55 -1.59 10.30 -14.63
CA GLY A 55 -1.09 9.07 -14.02
C GLY A 55 -1.63 7.78 -14.63
N VAL A 56 -2.42 7.85 -15.70
CA VAL A 56 -2.89 6.72 -16.50
C VAL A 56 -2.06 6.64 -17.77
N HIS A 57 -1.38 5.50 -17.98
CA HIS A 57 -0.59 5.26 -19.21
C HIS A 57 -1.44 5.03 -20.44
N HIS A 58 -2.52 4.23 -20.27
CA HIS A 58 -3.46 3.92 -21.34
C HIS A 58 -4.88 3.92 -20.80
N CYS A 59 -5.79 4.52 -21.52
CA CYS A 59 -7.22 4.43 -21.30
C CYS A 59 -7.86 3.63 -22.43
N TYR A 60 -8.46 2.51 -22.09
CA TYR A 60 -9.16 1.64 -23.03
C TYR A 60 -10.62 2.06 -23.14
N ILE A 61 -11.06 2.35 -24.38
CA ILE A 61 -12.48 2.51 -24.72
C ILE A 61 -12.94 1.17 -25.26
N GLU A 62 -13.62 0.43 -24.41
CA GLU A 62 -14.07 -0.94 -24.67
C GLU A 62 -15.54 -0.95 -25.07
N PHE A 63 -15.88 -1.63 -26.14
CA PHE A 63 -17.25 -1.65 -26.67
C PHE A 63 -17.63 -3.01 -27.27
N ASP A 64 -18.91 -3.34 -27.23
CA ASP A 64 -19.47 -4.57 -27.81
C ASP A 64 -19.72 -4.42 -29.31
N ARG A 65 -20.18 -3.24 -29.75
CA ARG A 65 -20.54 -2.93 -31.15
C ARG A 65 -20.01 -1.57 -31.56
N ALA A 66 -19.55 -1.47 -32.79
CA ALA A 66 -19.11 -0.22 -33.39
C ALA A 66 -20.33 0.66 -33.72
N THR A 67 -20.88 1.31 -32.72
CA THR A 67 -21.99 2.27 -32.87
C THR A 67 -21.54 3.59 -33.50
N PRO A 68 -22.46 4.45 -34.04
CA PRO A 68 -22.09 5.80 -34.48
C PRO A 68 -21.37 6.62 -33.40
N LEU A 69 -21.73 6.42 -32.12
CA LEU A 69 -21.06 7.03 -30.96
C LEU A 69 -19.60 6.65 -30.89
N ILE A 70 -19.28 5.35 -30.99
CA ILE A 70 -17.89 4.86 -30.93
C ILE A 70 -17.07 5.40 -32.10
N LYS A 71 -17.64 5.46 -33.32
CA LYS A 71 -16.97 6.04 -34.49
C LYS A 71 -16.71 7.55 -34.30
N HIS A 72 -17.65 8.25 -33.66
CA HIS A 72 -17.47 9.69 -33.36
C HIS A 72 -16.35 9.89 -32.35
N LEU A 73 -16.30 9.08 -31.26
CA LEU A 73 -15.25 9.14 -30.25
C LEU A 73 -13.87 8.85 -30.85
N ASP A 74 -13.76 7.84 -31.69
CA ASP A 74 -12.51 7.49 -32.38
C ASP A 74 -12.02 8.59 -33.31
N ALA A 75 -12.93 9.23 -34.06
CA ALA A 75 -12.60 10.32 -34.97
C ALA A 75 -12.21 11.65 -34.28
N ASN A 76 -12.70 11.90 -33.08
CA ASN A 76 -12.53 13.14 -32.30
C ASN A 76 -11.61 13.01 -31.09
N GLN A 77 -10.57 12.19 -31.22
CA GLN A 77 -9.54 12.05 -30.18
C GLN A 77 -8.73 13.34 -30.04
N PRO A 78 -8.57 13.93 -28.85
CA PRO A 78 -7.71 15.08 -28.65
C PRO A 78 -6.24 14.69 -28.90
N PRO A 79 -5.43 15.54 -29.51
CA PRO A 79 -4.04 15.24 -29.83
C PRO A 79 -3.21 14.84 -28.58
N GLU A 80 -3.56 15.42 -27.42
CA GLU A 80 -2.89 15.17 -26.12
C GLU A 80 -3.18 13.78 -25.57
N LEU A 81 -4.35 13.19 -25.82
CA LEU A 81 -4.76 11.89 -25.32
C LEU A 81 -4.60 10.76 -26.35
N LYS A 82 -4.35 11.11 -27.62
CA LYS A 82 -4.35 10.15 -28.73
C LYS A 82 -3.33 9.00 -28.55
N SER A 83 -2.18 9.27 -27.98
CA SER A 83 -1.16 8.24 -27.71
C SER A 83 -1.59 7.26 -26.62
N ALA A 84 -2.41 7.73 -25.66
CA ALA A 84 -2.84 6.96 -24.51
C ALA A 84 -4.20 6.26 -24.71
N LEU A 85 -5.06 6.73 -25.66
CA LEU A 85 -6.35 6.13 -25.93
C LEU A 85 -6.21 4.87 -26.80
N ARG A 86 -6.94 3.81 -26.42
CA ARG A 86 -7.00 2.55 -27.16
C ARG A 86 -8.46 2.11 -27.28
N PHE A 87 -8.91 1.89 -28.53
CA PHE A 87 -10.26 1.40 -28.80
C PHE A 87 -10.21 -0.10 -29.04
N GLU A 88 -10.98 -0.83 -28.24
CA GLU A 88 -10.97 -2.30 -28.30
C GLU A 88 -12.41 -2.86 -28.26
N LYS A 89 -12.68 -3.77 -29.20
CA LYS A 89 -13.94 -4.50 -29.21
C LYS A 89 -13.84 -5.68 -28.23
N ILE A 90 -14.78 -5.76 -27.30
CA ILE A 90 -14.84 -6.83 -26.30
C ILE A 90 -16.12 -7.66 -26.46
N ASP A 91 -16.10 -8.85 -25.87
CA ASP A 91 -17.28 -9.71 -25.82
C ASP A 91 -18.33 -9.10 -24.89
N PRO A 92 -19.61 -9.06 -25.27
CA PRO A 92 -20.70 -8.56 -24.42
C PRO A 92 -20.79 -9.24 -23.04
N SER A 93 -20.37 -10.48 -22.92
CA SER A 93 -20.36 -11.22 -21.64
C SER A 93 -19.37 -10.69 -20.63
N VAL A 94 -18.36 -9.93 -21.08
CA VAL A 94 -17.27 -9.39 -20.25
C VAL A 94 -17.57 -7.95 -19.80
N ILE A 95 -18.58 -7.30 -20.40
CA ILE A 95 -18.96 -5.92 -20.03
C ILE A 95 -19.44 -5.88 -18.58
N GLY A 96 -18.95 -4.89 -17.83
CA GLY A 96 -19.20 -4.78 -16.39
C GLY A 96 -18.33 -5.68 -15.52
N THR A 97 -17.47 -6.49 -16.14
CA THR A 97 -16.42 -7.24 -15.45
C THR A 97 -15.07 -6.57 -15.68
N LEU A 98 -14.19 -6.69 -14.70
CA LEU A 98 -12.84 -6.17 -14.81
C LEU A 98 -11.99 -7.08 -15.70
N ILE A 99 -11.51 -6.53 -16.82
CA ILE A 99 -10.45 -7.19 -17.59
C ILE A 99 -9.12 -6.83 -16.93
N GLN A 100 -8.37 -7.84 -16.45
CA GLN A 100 -7.05 -7.61 -15.88
C GLN A 100 -6.11 -7.03 -16.96
N ARG A 101 -5.70 -5.80 -16.75
CA ARG A 101 -4.80 -5.05 -17.61
C ARG A 101 -3.52 -4.68 -16.86
N GLN A 102 -2.58 -4.10 -17.57
CA GLN A 102 -1.35 -3.60 -16.96
C GLN A 102 -1.62 -2.49 -15.93
N PRO A 103 -0.72 -2.34 -14.93
CA PRO A 103 -0.79 -1.25 -13.95
C PRO A 103 -0.86 0.12 -14.61
N GLY A 104 -1.63 1.03 -14.00
CA GLY A 104 -1.77 2.39 -14.54
C GLY A 104 -2.63 2.49 -15.79
N THR A 105 -3.49 1.50 -16.05
CA THR A 105 -4.49 1.57 -17.12
C THR A 105 -5.86 1.89 -16.55
N GLY A 106 -6.61 2.73 -17.26
CA GLY A 106 -8.03 2.94 -17.01
C GLY A 106 -8.87 2.30 -18.12
N SER A 107 -10.15 2.07 -17.86
CA SER A 107 -11.06 1.57 -18.90
C SER A 107 -12.43 2.24 -18.80
N ILE A 108 -13.01 2.54 -19.97
CA ILE A 108 -14.39 3.01 -20.14
C ILE A 108 -15.08 2.00 -21.04
N GLN A 109 -15.89 1.14 -20.46
CA GLN A 109 -16.68 0.14 -21.19
C GLN A 109 -18.03 0.74 -21.57
N VAL A 110 -18.39 0.66 -22.82
CA VAL A 110 -19.62 1.25 -23.36
C VAL A 110 -20.45 0.19 -24.07
N THR A 111 -21.70 0.03 -23.63
CA THR A 111 -22.64 -0.83 -24.32
C THR A 111 -24.00 -0.14 -24.48
N THR A 112 -24.69 -0.47 -25.56
CA THR A 112 -26.05 -0.01 -25.80
C THR A 112 -26.99 -1.21 -25.65
N ARG A 113 -27.88 -1.17 -24.65
CA ARG A 113 -28.91 -2.18 -24.38
C ARG A 113 -30.28 -1.59 -24.66
N PHE A 114 -31.26 -2.46 -24.87
CA PHE A 114 -32.66 -2.05 -24.96
C PHE A 114 -33.37 -2.60 -23.71
N GLU A 115 -33.88 -1.71 -22.88
CA GLU A 115 -34.69 -2.05 -21.73
C GLU A 115 -36.12 -1.54 -21.96
N GLN A 116 -37.10 -2.42 -21.89
CA GLN A 116 -38.51 -2.09 -22.12
C GLN A 116 -38.79 -1.39 -23.49
N GLY A 117 -37.90 -1.61 -24.48
CA GLY A 117 -38.02 -0.99 -25.81
C GLY A 117 -37.32 0.35 -25.95
N GLU A 118 -36.78 0.94 -24.86
CA GLU A 118 -35.98 2.16 -24.89
C GLU A 118 -34.49 1.83 -24.94
N PRO A 119 -33.70 2.62 -25.71
CA PRO A 119 -32.26 2.45 -25.73
C PRO A 119 -31.64 2.97 -24.41
N VAL A 120 -30.78 2.16 -23.80
CA VAL A 120 -30.01 2.49 -22.60
C VAL A 120 -28.53 2.45 -22.94
N LEU A 121 -27.81 3.54 -22.67
CA LEU A 121 -26.37 3.61 -22.77
C LEU A 121 -25.78 3.27 -21.38
N ASP A 122 -25.22 2.07 -21.25
CA ASP A 122 -24.63 1.57 -20.04
C ASP A 122 -23.09 1.76 -20.10
N VAL A 123 -22.56 2.55 -19.17
CA VAL A 123 -21.14 2.96 -19.15
C VAL A 123 -20.51 2.52 -17.83
N HIS A 124 -19.52 1.64 -17.91
CA HIS A 124 -18.71 1.22 -16.76
C HIS A 124 -17.35 1.88 -16.85
N ILE A 125 -17.03 2.71 -15.86
CA ILE A 125 -15.75 3.42 -15.77
C ILE A 125 -14.93 2.75 -14.67
N TRP A 126 -13.76 2.26 -15.07
CA TRP A 126 -12.79 1.64 -14.20
C TRP A 126 -11.59 2.57 -14.03
N HIS A 127 -11.33 3.00 -12.82
CA HIS A 127 -10.17 3.85 -12.52
C HIS A 127 -9.23 3.15 -11.53
N PRO A 128 -7.92 3.44 -11.58
CA PRO A 128 -6.97 2.92 -10.62
C PRO A 128 -7.39 3.27 -9.18
N ASP A 129 -7.33 2.29 -8.28
CA ASP A 129 -7.72 2.48 -6.88
C ASP A 129 -6.91 3.61 -6.22
N GLY A 130 -7.62 4.47 -5.50
CA GLY A 130 -7.05 5.60 -4.78
C GLY A 130 -6.71 6.82 -5.66
N GLN A 131 -6.95 6.78 -6.97
CA GLN A 131 -6.67 7.89 -7.89
C GLN A 131 -7.83 8.15 -8.87
N PRO A 132 -9.04 8.50 -8.41
CA PRO A 132 -10.14 8.84 -9.32
C PRO A 132 -9.81 10.04 -10.21
N GLU A 133 -8.94 10.95 -9.73
CA GLU A 133 -8.47 12.12 -10.48
C GLU A 133 -7.63 11.74 -11.70
N ALA A 134 -6.99 10.57 -11.70
CA ALA A 134 -6.20 10.10 -12.83
C ALA A 134 -7.03 9.88 -14.11
N MET A 135 -8.32 9.57 -13.97
CA MET A 135 -9.24 9.39 -15.09
C MET A 135 -9.99 10.68 -15.48
N ALA A 136 -9.87 11.76 -14.72
CA ALA A 136 -10.70 12.95 -14.90
C ALA A 136 -10.60 13.56 -16.32
N ALA A 137 -9.39 13.62 -16.89
CA ALA A 137 -9.19 14.15 -18.25
C ALA A 137 -9.84 13.26 -19.32
N TYR A 138 -9.74 11.94 -19.16
CA TYR A 138 -10.35 10.96 -20.07
C TYR A 138 -11.87 10.96 -19.97
N GLU A 139 -12.40 11.01 -18.73
CA GLU A 139 -13.84 11.12 -18.50
C GLU A 139 -14.40 12.43 -19.07
N ALA A 140 -13.73 13.55 -18.82
CA ALA A 140 -14.15 14.86 -19.33
C ALA A 140 -14.24 14.87 -20.86
N TRP A 141 -13.22 14.35 -21.53
CA TRP A 141 -13.24 14.19 -22.98
C TRP A 141 -14.36 13.24 -23.44
N PHE A 142 -14.46 12.05 -22.84
CA PHE A 142 -15.45 11.04 -23.20
C PHE A 142 -16.87 11.59 -23.11
N TRP A 143 -17.20 12.27 -22.03
CA TRP A 143 -18.54 12.83 -21.85
C TRP A 143 -18.81 14.02 -22.78
N LYS A 144 -17.83 14.87 -22.99
CA LYS A 144 -17.94 15.99 -23.93
C LYS A 144 -18.27 15.49 -25.33
N GLU A 145 -17.54 14.52 -25.83
CA GLU A 145 -17.74 13.96 -27.16
C GLU A 145 -18.99 13.08 -27.26
N THR A 146 -19.33 12.33 -26.21
CA THR A 146 -20.58 11.58 -26.14
C THR A 146 -21.79 12.52 -26.26
N ARG A 147 -21.76 13.62 -25.52
CA ARG A 147 -22.83 14.63 -25.60
C ARG A 147 -22.91 15.27 -26.98
N ARG A 148 -21.79 15.61 -27.59
CA ARG A 148 -21.74 16.16 -28.97
C ARG A 148 -22.36 15.20 -29.98
N ALA A 149 -22.01 13.91 -29.87
CA ALA A 149 -22.56 12.89 -30.78
C ALA A 149 -24.07 12.74 -30.62
N LEU A 150 -24.55 12.68 -29.38
CA LEU A 150 -25.99 12.59 -29.12
C LEU A 150 -26.75 13.86 -29.53
N ALA A 151 -26.21 15.03 -29.27
CA ALA A 151 -26.79 16.31 -29.72
C ALA A 151 -26.85 16.41 -31.24
N ALA A 152 -25.81 15.94 -31.94
CA ALA A 152 -25.81 15.89 -33.42
C ALA A 152 -26.92 14.97 -33.94
N GLN A 153 -27.17 13.82 -33.35
CA GLN A 153 -28.28 12.92 -33.71
C GLN A 153 -29.66 13.56 -33.48
N VAL A 154 -29.81 14.32 -32.39
CA VAL A 154 -31.07 15.06 -32.13
C VAL A 154 -31.28 16.17 -33.15
N ARG A 155 -30.21 16.92 -33.54
CA ARG A 155 -30.28 17.98 -34.54
C ARG A 155 -30.56 17.44 -35.94
N GLU A 156 -30.05 16.29 -36.30
CA GLU A 156 -30.34 15.65 -37.57
C GLU A 156 -31.85 15.44 -37.74
N LYS A 157 -32.56 15.14 -36.65
CA LYS A 157 -34.03 15.00 -36.67
C LYS A 157 -34.78 16.35 -36.60
N ASN A 158 -34.20 17.35 -35.95
CA ASN A 158 -34.79 18.68 -35.85
C ASN A 158 -33.71 19.80 -36.01
N PRO A 159 -33.46 20.28 -37.24
CA PRO A 159 -32.46 21.30 -37.56
C PRO A 159 -32.70 22.68 -36.93
N ALA A 160 -33.92 22.94 -36.43
CA ALA A 160 -34.28 24.22 -35.80
C ALA A 160 -33.80 24.36 -34.35
N LEU A 161 -33.24 23.30 -33.74
CA LEU A 161 -32.71 23.36 -32.37
C LEU A 161 -31.47 24.24 -32.30
N PRO A 162 -31.37 25.13 -31.28
CA PRO A 162 -30.18 25.96 -31.08
C PRO A 162 -28.92 25.11 -30.90
N PRO A 163 -27.74 25.63 -31.27
CA PRO A 163 -26.49 24.95 -30.98
C PRO A 163 -26.33 24.76 -29.48
N ASP A 164 -25.86 23.57 -29.12
CA ASP A 164 -25.61 23.24 -27.73
C ASP A 164 -24.46 24.12 -27.20
N PRO A 165 -24.65 24.88 -26.09
CA PRO A 165 -23.59 25.71 -25.55
C PRO A 165 -22.36 24.86 -25.21
N ASP A 166 -21.16 25.44 -25.39
CA ASP A 166 -19.93 24.80 -24.97
C ASP A 166 -20.02 24.47 -23.48
N PHE A 167 -19.93 23.17 -23.15
CA PHE A 167 -20.10 22.69 -21.82
C PHE A 167 -18.75 22.69 -21.13
N ASP A 168 -18.62 23.44 -20.04
CA ASP A 168 -17.41 23.42 -19.23
C ASP A 168 -17.29 22.07 -18.50
N ALA A 169 -16.25 21.32 -18.84
CA ALA A 169 -16.00 19.99 -18.26
C ALA A 169 -15.78 20.04 -16.74
N SER A 170 -15.33 21.16 -16.17
CA SER A 170 -15.08 21.33 -14.74
C SER A 170 -16.37 21.38 -13.91
N ASN A 171 -17.46 21.86 -14.50
CA ASN A 171 -18.78 21.99 -13.85
C ASN A 171 -19.75 20.88 -14.25
N TRP A 172 -19.25 19.82 -14.87
CA TRP A 172 -20.08 18.84 -15.50
C TRP A 172 -20.61 17.78 -14.55
N GLN A 173 -21.90 17.85 -14.24
CA GLN A 173 -22.64 16.76 -13.60
C GLN A 173 -23.34 15.95 -14.69
N THR A 174 -22.82 14.77 -14.96
CA THR A 174 -23.20 13.86 -16.06
C THR A 174 -24.72 13.71 -16.19
N LEU A 175 -25.40 13.54 -15.07
CA LEU A 175 -26.86 13.30 -15.04
C LEU A 175 -27.68 14.55 -15.42
N GLU A 176 -27.27 15.74 -14.98
CA GLU A 176 -27.98 17.00 -15.27
C GLU A 176 -27.86 17.39 -16.73
N ALA A 177 -26.65 17.28 -17.28
CA ALA A 177 -26.43 17.58 -18.71
C ALA A 177 -27.19 16.61 -19.61
N HIS A 178 -27.23 15.35 -19.23
CA HIS A 178 -27.96 14.33 -19.96
C HIS A 178 -29.49 14.52 -19.85
N ALA A 179 -30.00 14.86 -18.68
CA ALA A 179 -31.42 15.18 -18.47
C ALA A 179 -31.85 16.37 -19.32
N HIS A 180 -31.01 17.43 -19.44
CA HIS A 180 -31.29 18.57 -20.29
C HIS A 180 -31.35 18.18 -21.78
N LEU A 181 -30.41 17.37 -22.25
CA LEU A 181 -30.39 16.84 -23.62
C LEU A 181 -31.63 15.97 -23.91
N LYS A 182 -32.02 15.11 -22.94
CA LYS A 182 -33.21 14.27 -23.03
C LYS A 182 -34.48 15.11 -23.17
N ALA A 183 -34.62 16.17 -22.37
CA ALA A 183 -35.77 17.09 -22.46
C ALA A 183 -35.83 17.85 -23.80
N GLN A 184 -34.67 18.19 -24.38
CA GLN A 184 -34.61 18.80 -25.73
C GLN A 184 -34.98 17.76 -26.79
N ALA A 185 -34.53 16.52 -26.67
CA ALA A 185 -34.82 15.44 -27.60
C ALA A 185 -36.33 15.09 -27.62
N GLU A 186 -36.94 15.01 -26.45
CA GLU A 186 -38.38 14.76 -26.32
C GLU A 186 -39.20 15.85 -27.06
N LYS A 187 -38.84 17.13 -26.92
CA LYS A 187 -39.45 18.23 -27.66
C LYS A 187 -39.22 18.12 -29.18
N ALA A 188 -38.15 17.50 -29.60
CA ALA A 188 -37.79 17.27 -30.99
C ALA A 188 -38.37 15.97 -31.56
N GLY A 189 -39.07 15.16 -30.78
CA GLY A 189 -39.53 13.83 -31.20
C GLY A 189 -38.39 12.83 -31.45
N ALA A 190 -37.23 13.08 -30.84
CA ALA A 190 -36.05 12.21 -30.91
C ALA A 190 -35.88 11.42 -29.60
N THR A 191 -35.42 10.20 -29.74
CA THR A 191 -35.09 9.36 -28.57
C THR A 191 -33.60 9.44 -28.26
N VAL A 192 -33.24 9.87 -27.05
CA VAL A 192 -31.88 9.81 -26.50
C VAL A 192 -31.83 8.65 -25.54
N PRO A 193 -30.79 7.79 -25.60
CA PRO A 193 -30.68 6.67 -24.71
C PRO A 193 -30.61 7.12 -23.25
N GLU A 194 -31.24 6.35 -22.34
CA GLU A 194 -31.06 6.54 -20.93
C GLU A 194 -29.61 6.23 -20.54
N LEU A 195 -29.03 7.04 -19.65
CA LEU A 195 -27.64 6.90 -19.28
C LEU A 195 -27.53 6.21 -17.92
N LYS A 196 -26.89 5.03 -17.87
CA LYS A 196 -26.49 4.34 -16.65
C LYS A 196 -24.97 4.40 -16.51
N VAL A 197 -24.48 4.96 -15.41
CA VAL A 197 -23.05 5.13 -15.18
C VAL A 197 -22.64 4.38 -13.92
N HIS A 198 -21.72 3.45 -14.09
CA HIS A 198 -21.15 2.65 -13.01
C HIS A 198 -19.66 2.99 -12.87
N ARG A 199 -19.28 3.68 -11.79
CA ARG A 199 -17.87 3.93 -11.46
C ARG A 199 -17.39 2.90 -10.46
N LYS A 200 -16.32 2.21 -10.82
CA LYS A 200 -15.69 1.20 -9.97
C LYS A 200 -14.18 1.44 -9.91
N GLY A 201 -13.62 1.44 -8.70
CA GLY A 201 -12.17 1.38 -8.55
C GLY A 201 -11.67 0.03 -9.07
N LEU A 202 -10.61 0.07 -9.85
CA LEU A 202 -9.82 -1.12 -10.12
C LEU A 202 -9.29 -1.59 -8.77
N ALA A 203 -9.45 -2.88 -8.43
CA ALA A 203 -8.80 -3.45 -7.27
C ALA A 203 -7.32 -3.04 -7.27
N ALA A 204 -6.80 -2.73 -6.09
CA ALA A 204 -5.51 -2.08 -5.83
C ALA A 204 -4.47 -2.24 -6.95
N PRO A 205 -3.76 -1.16 -7.32
CA PRO A 205 -2.74 -1.25 -8.36
C PRO A 205 -1.87 -2.47 -8.05
N PRO A 206 -1.48 -3.27 -9.05
CA PRO A 206 -0.61 -4.40 -8.82
C PRO A 206 0.56 -3.87 -7.99
N LEU A 207 0.75 -4.52 -6.86
CA LEU A 207 1.81 -4.20 -5.91
C LEU A 207 3.08 -3.92 -6.72
N ASP A 208 3.59 -2.70 -6.66
CA ASP A 208 4.93 -2.44 -7.17
C ASP A 208 5.85 -3.45 -6.50
N PHE A 209 6.22 -4.48 -7.27
CA PHE A 209 6.97 -5.62 -6.76
C PHE A 209 8.26 -5.16 -6.07
N ARG A 210 8.84 -4.09 -6.58
CA ARG A 210 10.05 -3.49 -6.01
C ARG A 210 9.78 -2.86 -4.64
N SER A 211 8.73 -2.05 -4.51
CA SER A 211 8.38 -1.47 -3.20
C SER A 211 7.86 -2.52 -2.23
N ALA A 212 7.17 -3.55 -2.71
CA ALA A 212 6.72 -4.66 -1.88
C ALA A 212 7.91 -5.45 -1.29
N ILE A 213 8.91 -5.80 -2.11
CA ILE A 213 10.13 -6.48 -1.61
C ILE A 213 10.92 -5.55 -0.70
N ALA A 214 11.10 -4.27 -1.05
CA ALA A 214 11.79 -3.31 -0.19
C ALA A 214 11.09 -3.20 1.17
N THR A 215 9.76 -3.11 1.19
CA THR A 215 8.96 -3.14 2.42
C THR A 215 9.20 -4.42 3.21
N GLY A 216 9.17 -5.57 2.55
CA GLY A 216 9.45 -6.86 3.16
C GLY A 216 10.82 -6.92 3.81
N LEU A 217 11.86 -6.43 3.14
CA LEU A 217 13.23 -6.36 3.68
C LEU A 217 13.32 -5.44 4.90
N VAL A 218 12.66 -4.29 4.87
CA VAL A 218 12.62 -3.33 5.98
C VAL A 218 11.89 -3.94 7.21
N VAL A 219 10.72 -4.54 7.00
CA VAL A 219 9.97 -5.24 8.07
C VAL A 219 10.79 -6.40 8.63
N PHE A 220 11.45 -7.16 7.76
CA PHE A 220 12.29 -8.29 8.16
C PHE A 220 13.51 -7.82 8.98
N ALA A 221 14.13 -6.69 8.63
CA ALA A 221 15.24 -6.12 9.40
C ALA A 221 14.83 -5.77 10.83
N LEU A 222 13.65 -5.17 11.01
CA LEU A 222 13.09 -4.87 12.33
C LEU A 222 12.75 -6.15 13.09
N TYR A 223 12.09 -7.10 12.44
CA TYR A 223 11.77 -8.41 12.99
C TYR A 223 13.03 -9.15 13.43
N PHE A 224 14.02 -9.24 12.54
CA PHE A 224 15.28 -9.90 12.80
C PHE A 224 15.98 -9.33 14.04
N SER A 225 16.05 -8.00 14.14
CA SER A 225 16.71 -7.36 15.29
C SER A 225 15.94 -7.56 16.59
N CYS A 226 14.63 -7.31 16.58
CA CYS A 226 13.83 -7.24 17.79
C CYS A 226 13.24 -8.59 18.23
N VAL A 227 12.81 -9.45 17.31
CA VAL A 227 12.12 -10.71 17.62
C VAL A 227 13.05 -11.92 17.55
N TYR A 228 14.12 -11.85 16.76
CA TYR A 228 15.09 -12.94 16.64
C TYR A 228 16.36 -12.69 17.49
N LEU A 229 17.13 -11.63 17.19
CA LEU A 229 18.43 -11.41 17.84
C LEU A 229 18.28 -11.13 19.34
N LEU A 230 17.41 -10.23 19.73
CA LEU A 230 17.24 -9.84 21.13
C LEU A 230 16.89 -11.04 22.02
N PRO A 231 15.86 -11.87 21.74
CA PRO A 231 15.55 -13.01 22.59
C PRO A 231 16.66 -14.05 22.62
N THR A 232 17.23 -14.40 21.46
CA THR A 232 18.28 -15.42 21.36
C THR A 232 19.53 -15.04 22.13
N LEU A 233 20.00 -13.81 21.95
CA LEU A 233 21.17 -13.32 22.68
C LEU A 233 20.88 -13.13 24.18
N ASN A 234 19.67 -12.71 24.55
CA ASN A 234 19.31 -12.62 25.96
C ASN A 234 19.30 -13.99 26.65
N CYS A 235 18.76 -15.02 26.00
CA CYS A 235 18.75 -16.38 26.52
C CYS A 235 20.16 -17.00 26.56
N GLU A 236 21.02 -16.68 25.58
CA GLU A 236 22.42 -17.09 25.60
C GLU A 236 23.17 -16.53 26.82
N GLU A 237 22.92 -15.26 27.20
CA GLU A 237 23.49 -14.68 28.43
C GLU A 237 23.00 -15.43 29.69
N ARG A 238 21.76 -15.84 29.68
CA ARG A 238 21.17 -16.65 30.77
C ARG A 238 21.83 -18.04 30.87
N GLU A 239 21.94 -18.76 29.74
CA GLU A 239 22.59 -20.07 29.67
C GLU A 239 24.05 -20.04 30.10
N ARG A 240 24.78 -19.00 29.73
CA ARG A 240 26.19 -18.84 30.11
C ARG A 240 26.41 -18.27 31.49
N GLY A 241 25.35 -18.04 32.27
CA GLY A 241 25.45 -17.43 33.59
C GLY A 241 25.92 -15.97 33.64
N VAL A 242 26.01 -15.31 32.47
CA VAL A 242 26.48 -13.92 32.40
C VAL A 242 25.50 -12.97 33.08
N LEU A 243 24.19 -13.26 33.06
CA LEU A 243 23.21 -12.49 33.82
C LEU A 243 23.43 -12.54 35.31
N LEU A 244 23.82 -13.69 35.83
CA LEU A 244 24.17 -13.84 37.27
C LEU A 244 25.42 -13.01 37.61
N ALA A 245 26.46 -13.09 36.78
CA ALA A 245 27.66 -12.27 36.94
C ALA A 245 27.33 -10.75 36.86
N GLN A 246 26.38 -10.35 36.01
CA GLN A 246 25.92 -8.97 35.94
C GLN A 246 25.15 -8.51 37.18
N ALA A 247 24.42 -9.42 37.82
CA ALA A 247 23.74 -9.12 39.09
C ALA A 247 24.73 -8.80 40.24
N LEU A 248 25.99 -9.23 40.12
CA LEU A 248 27.06 -8.87 41.05
C LEU A 248 27.70 -7.52 40.74
N THR A 249 27.36 -6.91 39.61
CA THR A 249 27.84 -5.56 39.25
C THR A 249 26.96 -4.47 39.86
N PRO A 250 27.42 -3.22 39.99
CA PRO A 250 26.61 -2.12 40.49
C PRO A 250 25.49 -1.69 39.54
N ALA A 251 25.29 -2.37 38.41
CA ALA A 251 24.20 -2.07 37.44
C ALA A 251 22.85 -2.52 37.99
N SER A 252 21.86 -1.63 37.89
CA SER A 252 20.50 -2.01 38.27
C SER A 252 19.83 -2.84 37.16
N PRO A 253 18.85 -3.70 37.55
CA PRO A 253 18.07 -4.45 36.59
C PRO A 253 17.43 -3.60 35.48
N THR A 254 16.98 -2.42 35.87
CA THR A 254 16.39 -1.46 34.94
C THR A 254 17.40 -0.87 33.94
N GLU A 255 18.66 -0.66 34.38
CA GLU A 255 19.74 -0.20 33.48
C GLU A 255 20.13 -1.27 32.46
N LEU A 256 20.18 -2.55 32.90
CA LEU A 256 20.42 -3.70 32.02
C LEU A 256 19.32 -3.85 30.96
N LEU A 257 18.07 -3.77 31.40
CA LEU A 257 16.91 -3.86 30.51
C LEU A 257 16.92 -2.70 29.50
N LEU A 258 17.14 -1.47 30.01
CA LEU A 258 17.13 -0.27 29.17
C LEU A 258 18.23 -0.30 28.10
N ALA A 259 19.42 -0.83 28.43
CA ALA A 259 20.48 -0.99 27.44
C ALA A 259 20.03 -1.86 26.25
N LYS A 260 19.29 -2.94 26.51
CA LYS A 260 18.73 -3.81 25.47
C LYS A 260 17.56 -3.15 24.72
N PHE A 261 16.68 -2.46 25.42
CA PHE A 261 15.58 -1.70 24.82
C PHE A 261 16.07 -0.56 23.89
N VAL A 262 17.25 -0.03 24.13
CA VAL A 262 17.83 1.00 23.27
C VAL A 262 18.64 0.37 22.13
N PHE A 263 19.49 -0.62 22.44
CA PHE A 263 20.43 -1.16 21.47
C PHE A 263 19.77 -1.89 20.30
N TYR A 264 18.89 -2.87 20.57
CA TYR A 264 18.32 -3.70 19.50
C TYR A 264 17.36 -2.97 18.59
N PRO A 265 16.45 -2.10 19.08
CA PRO A 265 15.67 -1.25 18.20
C PRO A 265 16.54 -0.28 17.41
N ALA A 266 17.54 0.36 18.03
CA ALA A 266 18.44 1.28 17.32
C ALA A 266 19.19 0.56 16.18
N PHE A 267 19.67 -0.66 16.42
CA PHE A 267 20.30 -1.48 15.39
C PHE A 267 19.29 -1.83 14.27
N GLY A 268 18.09 -2.29 14.62
CA GLY A 268 17.03 -2.60 13.66
C GLY A 268 16.58 -1.39 12.84
N LEU A 269 16.40 -0.25 13.49
CA LEU A 269 16.05 1.02 12.83
C LEU A 269 17.20 1.49 11.90
N GLY A 270 18.45 1.38 12.33
CA GLY A 270 19.60 1.71 11.50
C GLY A 270 19.68 0.84 10.26
N LEU A 271 19.49 -0.48 10.41
CA LEU A 271 19.46 -1.42 9.29
C LEU A 271 18.29 -1.12 8.36
N ALA A 272 17.07 -0.95 8.89
CA ALA A 272 15.87 -0.61 8.14
C ALA A 272 16.02 0.70 7.37
N ALA A 273 16.56 1.74 8.01
CA ALA A 273 16.85 3.02 7.37
C ALA A 273 17.88 2.88 6.24
N THR A 274 18.92 2.07 6.43
CA THR A 274 19.94 1.80 5.40
C THR A 274 19.30 1.10 4.18
N LEU A 275 18.48 0.07 4.41
CA LEU A 275 17.75 -0.63 3.34
C LEU A 275 16.81 0.32 2.58
N SER A 276 16.09 1.17 3.32
CA SER A 276 15.19 2.17 2.73
C SER A 276 15.96 3.23 1.93
N ALA A 277 17.14 3.65 2.41
CA ALA A 277 18.01 4.60 1.71
C ALA A 277 18.53 4.04 0.37
N ILE A 278 18.86 2.76 0.32
CA ILE A 278 19.28 2.07 -0.91
C ILE A 278 18.14 2.04 -1.92
N TYR A 279 16.89 1.82 -1.45
CA TYR A 279 15.72 1.80 -2.30
C TYR A 279 15.29 3.19 -2.77
N LYS A 280 15.09 4.13 -1.84
CA LYS A 280 14.59 5.50 -2.10
C LYS A 280 15.14 6.46 -1.04
N PRO A 281 16.29 7.12 -1.26
CA PRO A 281 16.91 7.99 -0.25
C PRO A 281 16.00 9.09 0.28
N ALA A 282 15.12 9.63 -0.59
CA ALA A 282 14.18 10.69 -0.23
C ALA A 282 13.21 10.31 0.89
N VAL A 283 12.95 9.01 1.14
CA VAL A 283 12.04 8.57 2.20
C VAL A 283 12.56 8.92 3.60
N LEU A 284 13.88 9.07 3.76
CA LEU A 284 14.49 9.44 5.06
C LEU A 284 14.10 10.84 5.53
N SER A 285 13.61 11.72 4.65
CA SER A 285 13.09 13.03 5.02
C SER A 285 11.63 13.00 5.49
N SER A 286 10.89 11.89 5.28
CA SER A 286 9.50 11.75 5.69
C SER A 286 9.38 11.50 7.19
N LEU A 287 8.62 12.36 7.88
CA LEU A 287 8.26 12.14 9.29
C LEU A 287 7.39 10.89 9.45
N PHE A 288 6.48 10.66 8.51
CA PHE A 288 5.59 9.48 8.52
C PHE A 288 6.41 8.18 8.47
N PHE A 289 7.46 8.13 7.66
CA PHE A 289 8.37 6.98 7.60
C PHE A 289 9.02 6.68 8.96
N TRP A 290 9.58 7.69 9.63
CA TRP A 290 10.23 7.50 10.92
C TRP A 290 9.23 7.06 12.00
N LEU A 291 8.05 7.68 12.05
CA LEU A 291 6.99 7.26 12.98
C LEU A 291 6.57 5.82 12.73
N SER A 292 6.46 5.42 11.45
CA SER A 292 6.14 4.04 11.06
C SER A 292 7.22 3.05 11.51
N LEU A 293 8.49 3.38 11.29
CA LEU A 293 9.62 2.56 11.77
C LEU A 293 9.62 2.40 13.29
N PHE A 294 9.39 3.48 14.03
CA PHE A 294 9.34 3.44 15.50
C PHE A 294 8.13 2.63 16.01
N ALA A 295 6.97 2.78 15.38
CA ALA A 295 5.77 2.02 15.75
C ALA A 295 5.96 0.52 15.52
N VAL A 296 6.43 0.12 14.34
CA VAL A 296 6.65 -1.29 14.01
C VAL A 296 7.80 -1.88 14.84
N GLY A 297 8.91 -1.16 14.93
CA GLY A 297 10.06 -1.58 15.74
C GLY A 297 9.72 -1.72 17.23
N GLY A 298 8.90 -0.79 17.76
CA GLY A 298 8.40 -0.86 19.15
C GLY A 298 7.48 -2.06 19.39
N GLY A 299 6.60 -2.36 18.44
CA GLY A 299 5.74 -3.55 18.50
C GLY A 299 6.56 -4.84 18.52
N PHE A 300 7.49 -4.98 17.58
CA PHE A 300 8.40 -6.14 17.53
C PHE A 300 9.32 -6.24 18.75
N LEU A 301 9.77 -5.10 19.28
CA LEU A 301 10.53 -5.10 20.53
C LEU A 301 9.74 -5.69 21.70
N GLY A 302 8.48 -5.27 21.86
CA GLY A 302 7.60 -5.78 22.90
C GLY A 302 7.37 -7.30 22.78
N ILE A 303 7.12 -7.77 21.56
CA ILE A 303 6.96 -9.21 21.26
C ILE A 303 8.25 -9.97 21.58
N GLY A 304 9.40 -9.50 21.08
CA GLY A 304 10.69 -10.14 21.32
C GLY A 304 11.06 -10.21 22.80
N MET A 305 10.81 -9.14 23.55
CA MET A 305 11.02 -9.13 25.00
C MET A 305 10.10 -10.10 25.75
N THR A 306 8.88 -10.28 25.31
CA THR A 306 7.94 -11.26 25.86
C THR A 306 8.47 -12.68 25.62
N ILE A 307 8.95 -12.98 24.41
CA ILE A 307 9.59 -14.26 24.08
C ILE A 307 10.84 -14.46 24.95
N ALA A 308 11.69 -13.44 25.08
CA ALA A 308 12.91 -13.48 25.88
C ALA A 308 12.65 -13.77 27.36
N ALA A 309 11.52 -13.28 27.88
CA ALA A 309 11.13 -13.53 29.28
C ALA A 309 10.58 -14.95 29.53
N TRP A 310 10.02 -15.59 28.50
CA TRP A 310 9.46 -16.95 28.60
C TRP A 310 10.47 -18.03 28.24
N ALA A 311 11.29 -17.79 27.24
CA ALA A 311 12.28 -18.76 26.80
C ALA A 311 13.42 -18.87 27.79
N LYS A 312 13.74 -20.12 28.20
CA LYS A 312 14.85 -20.41 29.12
C LYS A 312 16.18 -20.63 28.39
N THR A 313 16.11 -21.04 27.13
CA THR A 313 17.28 -21.39 26.31
C THR A 313 17.29 -20.64 24.99
N GLN A 314 18.48 -20.50 24.43
CA GLN A 314 18.65 -19.86 23.08
C GLN A 314 17.81 -20.60 22.02
N ARG A 315 17.79 -21.94 22.05
CA ARG A 315 16.97 -22.73 21.11
C ARG A 315 15.49 -22.50 21.30
N ALA A 316 15.01 -22.40 22.54
CA ALA A 316 13.62 -22.12 22.85
C ALA A 316 13.22 -20.71 22.41
N ALA A 317 14.11 -19.72 22.54
CA ALA A 317 13.88 -18.36 22.07
C ALA A 317 13.78 -18.30 20.54
N PHE A 318 14.68 -18.98 19.83
CA PHE A 318 14.64 -19.13 18.38
C PHE A 318 13.32 -19.75 17.90
N LEU A 319 12.97 -20.92 18.46
CA LEU A 319 11.72 -21.60 18.12
C LEU A 319 10.50 -20.74 18.44
N GLY A 320 10.51 -20.03 19.59
CA GLY A 320 9.45 -19.10 19.97
C GLY A 320 9.22 -17.99 18.94
N GLY A 321 10.30 -17.38 18.45
CA GLY A 321 10.23 -16.37 17.39
C GLY A 321 9.68 -16.94 16.08
N MET A 322 10.16 -18.12 15.66
CA MET A 322 9.69 -18.79 14.44
C MET A 322 8.22 -19.21 14.55
N CYS A 323 7.83 -19.84 15.67
CA CYS A 323 6.44 -20.22 15.90
C CYS A 323 5.50 -19.00 15.93
N TYR A 324 5.93 -17.91 16.56
CA TYR A 324 5.19 -16.65 16.54
C TYR A 324 4.96 -16.17 15.09
N LEU A 325 6.02 -16.06 14.29
CA LEU A 325 5.93 -15.59 12.91
C LEU A 325 4.99 -16.46 12.07
N LEU A 326 5.15 -17.78 12.14
CA LEU A 326 4.31 -18.73 11.41
C LEU A 326 2.84 -18.64 11.86
N SER A 327 2.59 -18.59 13.18
CA SER A 327 1.22 -18.50 13.70
C SER A 327 0.53 -17.21 13.27
N VAL A 328 1.20 -16.07 13.39
CA VAL A 328 0.62 -14.78 12.95
C VAL A 328 0.40 -14.75 11.46
N SER A 329 1.35 -15.24 10.65
CA SER A 329 1.19 -15.32 9.20
C SER A 329 0.01 -16.19 8.80
N MET A 330 -0.17 -17.36 9.44
CA MET A 330 -1.32 -18.24 9.21
C MET A 330 -2.64 -17.57 9.59
N VAL A 331 -2.68 -16.91 10.75
CA VAL A 331 -3.88 -16.19 11.20
C VAL A 331 -4.23 -15.07 10.22
N LEU A 332 -3.24 -14.27 9.79
CA LEU A 332 -3.47 -13.19 8.82
C LEU A 332 -3.94 -13.73 7.46
N LEU A 333 -3.40 -14.86 6.99
CA LEU A 333 -3.84 -15.52 5.77
C LEU A 333 -5.30 -15.99 5.89
N ILE A 334 -5.66 -16.66 7.00
CA ILE A 334 -7.04 -17.10 7.24
C ILE A 334 -7.99 -15.90 7.31
N CYS A 335 -7.59 -14.82 7.98
CA CYS A 335 -8.39 -13.60 8.06
C CYS A 335 -8.60 -12.96 6.69
N ALA A 336 -7.55 -12.92 5.86
CA ALA A 336 -7.62 -12.37 4.51
C ALA A 336 -8.55 -13.18 3.60
N THR A 337 -8.45 -14.52 3.66
CA THR A 337 -9.27 -15.41 2.81
C THR A 337 -10.74 -15.46 3.23
N ASN A 338 -11.05 -15.27 4.53
CA ASN A 338 -12.41 -15.35 5.06
C ASN A 338 -13.05 -13.98 5.36
N GLY A 339 -12.38 -12.88 5.02
CA GLY A 339 -12.91 -11.53 5.23
C GLY A 339 -13.14 -11.17 6.70
N ILE A 340 -12.27 -11.62 7.62
CA ILE A 340 -12.36 -11.37 9.07
C ILE A 340 -11.46 -10.18 9.45
N PRO A 341 -11.95 -8.93 9.43
CA PRO A 341 -11.06 -7.76 9.64
C PRO A 341 -10.66 -7.57 11.10
N PHE A 342 -11.50 -8.00 12.05
CA PHE A 342 -11.27 -7.72 13.47
C PHE A 342 -9.96 -8.33 14.00
N LEU A 343 -9.71 -9.60 13.69
CA LEU A 343 -8.57 -10.32 14.21
C LEU A 343 -7.25 -9.84 13.59
N SER A 344 -7.27 -9.51 12.30
CA SER A 344 -6.09 -8.96 11.61
C SER A 344 -5.66 -7.61 12.18
N ASN A 345 -6.62 -6.77 12.61
CA ASN A 345 -6.33 -5.47 13.20
C ASN A 345 -5.62 -5.53 14.57
N LEU A 346 -5.52 -6.70 15.19
CA LEU A 346 -4.78 -6.88 16.44
C LEU A 346 -3.30 -7.23 16.23
N ALA A 347 -2.85 -7.37 14.98
CA ALA A 347 -1.48 -7.75 14.67
C ALA A 347 -0.66 -6.54 14.14
N VAL A 348 0.54 -6.36 14.70
CA VAL A 348 1.50 -5.34 14.21
C VAL A 348 1.88 -5.64 12.76
N GLU A 349 1.98 -6.92 12.39
CA GLU A 349 2.30 -7.45 11.06
C GLU A 349 1.23 -7.12 10.02
N PHE A 350 0.02 -6.77 10.45
CA PHE A 350 -1.03 -6.29 9.55
C PHE A 350 -0.87 -4.81 9.19
N HIS A 351 -0.56 -3.99 10.18
CA HIS A 351 -0.42 -2.54 10.00
C HIS A 351 0.97 -2.16 9.48
N GLY A 352 2.02 -2.81 9.99
CA GLY A 352 3.42 -2.50 9.70
C GLY A 352 3.76 -2.45 8.21
N PRO A 353 3.53 -3.53 7.45
CA PRO A 353 3.81 -3.54 6.01
C PRO A 353 3.01 -2.47 5.24
N ARG A 354 1.75 -2.20 5.63
CA ARG A 354 0.92 -1.19 4.96
C ARG A 354 1.47 0.22 5.11
N ILE A 355 1.80 0.62 6.34
CA ILE A 355 2.32 1.98 6.59
C ILE A 355 3.72 2.15 6.01
N LEU A 356 4.58 1.14 6.08
CA LEU A 356 5.91 1.18 5.50
C LEU A 356 5.89 1.16 3.98
N HIS A 357 4.97 0.38 3.38
CA HIS A 357 4.76 0.39 1.93
C HIS A 357 4.27 1.77 1.45
N ALA A 358 3.30 2.37 2.13
CA ALA A 358 2.80 3.70 1.81
C ALA A 358 3.91 4.77 1.89
N ALA A 359 4.77 4.70 2.92
CA ALA A 359 5.92 5.59 3.05
C ALA A 359 6.93 5.41 1.91
N LEU A 360 7.28 4.16 1.57
CA LEU A 360 8.26 3.84 0.51
C LEU A 360 7.73 4.17 -0.88
N SER A 361 6.46 3.90 -1.18
CA SER A 361 5.82 4.24 -2.45
C SER A 361 5.50 5.74 -2.57
N GLY A 362 5.29 6.44 -1.44
CA GLY A 362 4.87 7.85 -1.42
C GLY A 362 3.36 8.02 -1.63
N THR A 363 2.58 6.99 -1.31
CA THR A 363 1.10 6.97 -1.44
C THR A 363 0.40 7.21 -0.10
N GLU A 364 0.96 8.09 0.72
CA GLU A 364 0.42 8.40 2.06
C GLU A 364 -0.97 9.05 1.94
N ASN A 365 -1.94 8.52 2.69
CA ASN A 365 -3.30 9.04 2.78
C ASN A 365 -3.84 8.95 4.21
N ASN A 366 -5.03 9.48 4.45
CA ASN A 366 -5.64 9.50 5.79
C ASN A 366 -5.85 8.10 6.39
N SER A 367 -6.10 7.07 5.58
CA SER A 367 -6.26 5.70 6.08
C SER A 367 -4.94 5.15 6.63
N HIS A 368 -3.81 5.51 6.05
CA HIS A 368 -2.48 5.08 6.55
C HIS A 368 -2.14 5.72 7.90
N TRP A 369 -2.61 6.94 8.18
CA TRP A 369 -2.49 7.54 9.50
C TRP A 369 -3.30 6.79 10.57
N LEU A 370 -4.49 6.27 10.23
CA LEU A 370 -5.25 5.40 11.13
C LEU A 370 -4.50 4.09 11.42
N HIS A 371 -3.92 3.46 10.39
CA HIS A 371 -3.07 2.29 10.59
C HIS A 371 -1.83 2.58 11.44
N LEU A 372 -1.22 3.76 11.30
CA LEU A 372 -0.10 4.19 12.13
C LEU A 372 -0.53 4.34 13.60
N MET A 373 -1.66 4.98 13.87
CA MET A 373 -2.19 5.10 15.23
C MET A 373 -2.49 3.73 15.86
N ALA A 374 -3.06 2.81 15.10
CA ALA A 374 -3.29 1.44 15.54
C ALA A 374 -1.96 0.71 15.84
N ALA A 375 -0.95 0.86 14.97
CA ALA A 375 0.39 0.29 15.20
C ALA A 375 1.06 0.85 16.46
N ILE A 376 0.95 2.16 16.72
CA ILE A 376 1.47 2.79 17.95
C ILE A 376 0.74 2.25 19.19
N GLY A 377 -0.59 2.11 19.13
CA GLY A 377 -1.39 1.52 20.20
C GLY A 377 -0.97 0.08 20.52
N LEU A 378 -0.81 -0.75 19.49
CA LEU A 378 -0.34 -2.14 19.63
C LEU A 378 1.10 -2.21 20.15
N ALA A 379 1.99 -1.36 19.65
CA ALA A 379 3.37 -1.28 20.15
C ALA A 379 3.41 -0.94 21.63
N THR A 380 2.63 0.04 22.06
CA THR A 380 2.50 0.42 23.48
C THR A 380 1.96 -0.73 24.32
N ALA A 381 0.93 -1.44 23.85
CA ALA A 381 0.35 -2.59 24.53
C ALA A 381 1.38 -3.72 24.68
N TRP A 382 2.12 -4.05 23.62
CA TRP A 382 3.17 -5.08 23.66
C TRP A 382 4.34 -4.71 24.57
N LEU A 383 4.78 -3.44 24.53
CA LEU A 383 5.85 -2.96 25.43
C LEU A 383 5.41 -3.02 26.89
N PHE A 384 4.15 -2.67 27.19
CA PHE A 384 3.60 -2.78 28.53
C PHE A 384 3.51 -4.25 28.99
N ALA A 385 3.00 -5.13 28.12
CA ALA A 385 2.94 -6.57 28.39
C ALA A 385 4.34 -7.15 28.64
N ALA A 386 5.32 -6.79 27.80
CA ALA A 386 6.71 -7.20 27.96
C ALA A 386 7.29 -6.74 29.30
N GLY A 387 7.07 -5.48 29.69
CA GLY A 387 7.50 -4.93 30.98
C GLY A 387 6.86 -5.65 32.17
N TRP A 388 5.57 -5.99 32.06
CA TRP A 388 4.85 -6.73 33.09
C TRP A 388 5.35 -8.17 33.24
N VAL A 389 5.54 -8.91 32.12
CA VAL A 389 6.06 -10.27 32.11
C VAL A 389 7.49 -10.30 32.67
N PHE A 390 8.31 -9.34 32.22
CA PHE A 390 9.70 -9.25 32.68
C PHE A 390 9.82 -8.99 34.19
N ARG A 391 8.98 -8.13 34.76
CA ARG A 391 8.94 -7.90 36.24
C ARG A 391 8.61 -9.16 37.00
N ARG A 392 7.76 -10.04 36.42
CA ARG A 392 7.32 -11.28 37.10
C ARG A 392 8.30 -12.44 36.92
N ARG A 393 8.98 -12.55 35.77
CA ARG A 393 9.76 -13.74 35.38
C ARG A 393 11.20 -13.45 34.93
N GLY A 394 11.58 -12.21 34.75
CA GLY A 394 12.78 -11.82 34.03
C GLY A 394 14.11 -12.18 34.70
N TRP A 395 14.09 -12.65 35.93
CA TRP A 395 15.28 -13.01 36.73
C TRP A 395 15.34 -14.48 37.11
N GLN A 396 14.38 -15.31 36.73
CA GLN A 396 14.33 -16.74 37.04
C GLN A 396 15.00 -17.59 35.94
#